data_b998deadbd6aa17a6efb864927b0e8ec
#
_entry.id   b998deadbd6aa17a6efb864927b0e8ec
#
_cell.length_a   1.000
_cell.length_b   1.000
_cell.length_c   1.000
_cell.angle_alpha   90.00
_cell.angle_beta   90.00
_cell.angle_gamma   90.00
#
_symmetry.space_group_name_H-M   'P 1'
#
loop_
_entity.id
_entity.type
_entity.pdbx_description
1 polymer ?
#
loop_
_entity_poly.entity_id
_entity_poly.type
_entity_poly.pdbx_seq_one_letter_code
_entity_poly.pdbx_strand_id
1 'polypeptide(L)'
;IYTAYKARLRELGIGYGGMIYRDVAESLDPERADERFAGRTFCFVGFNALNECEKRLFGYLKETGVGRFYWDYDNYFYRSEDQEAGRFIRRNVARFGDDAPGFERDNFVQAKRIEAISTPSDILQCKALYRELEAIYREQGFVDKETAVVLTDESLLLPVLHSIPPEVGQLNVTMGYPLVHTVPYLLLERLLMLQSHVREGHFSHTDVLGLLSHPYVAGRAGEAAREVA
;
A
#
# COMPACT_ATOMS: atom_id res chain seq x y z
N ILE A 1 -16.64 -10.58 -23.06
CA ILE A 1 -16.82 -10.62 -21.60
C ILE A 1 -16.71 -9.22 -21.01
N TYR A 2 -15.62 -8.46 -21.19
CA TYR A 2 -15.40 -7.13 -20.59
C TYR A 2 -16.50 -6.11 -20.94
N THR A 3 -16.91 -6.04 -22.21
CA THR A 3 -17.97 -5.11 -22.67
C THR A 3 -19.31 -5.43 -22.01
N ALA A 4 -19.69 -6.72 -21.98
CA ALA A 4 -20.93 -7.17 -21.36
C ALA A 4 -20.92 -6.92 -19.83
N TYR A 5 -19.79 -7.14 -19.19
CA TYR A 5 -19.61 -6.84 -17.76
C TYR A 5 -19.83 -5.34 -17.47
N LYS A 6 -19.18 -4.45 -18.24
CA LYS A 6 -19.39 -3.01 -18.08
C LYS A 6 -20.84 -2.57 -18.34
N ALA A 7 -21.48 -3.13 -19.38
CA ALA A 7 -22.88 -2.84 -19.66
C ALA A 7 -23.76 -3.22 -18.46
N ARG A 8 -23.54 -4.40 -17.89
CA ARG A 8 -24.30 -4.87 -16.72
C ARG A 8 -24.09 -4.00 -15.49
N LEU A 9 -22.86 -3.54 -15.24
CA LEU A 9 -22.60 -2.60 -14.14
C LEU A 9 -23.33 -1.27 -14.31
N ARG A 10 -23.36 -0.74 -15.55
CA ARG A 10 -24.11 0.51 -15.86
C ARG A 10 -25.62 0.33 -15.66
N GLU A 11 -26.19 -0.78 -16.07
CA GLU A 11 -27.62 -1.10 -15.82
C GLU A 11 -27.93 -1.12 -14.31
N LEU A 12 -27.00 -1.59 -13.49
CA LEU A 12 -27.14 -1.65 -12.04
C LEU A 12 -26.83 -0.32 -11.34
N GLY A 13 -26.38 0.70 -12.06
CA GLY A 13 -25.99 1.99 -11.49
C GLY A 13 -24.73 1.93 -10.62
N ILE A 14 -23.88 0.93 -10.81
CA ILE A 14 -22.63 0.73 -10.04
C ILE A 14 -21.43 0.71 -10.98
N GLY A 15 -20.23 0.98 -10.42
CA GLY A 15 -18.99 0.96 -11.18
C GLY A 15 -17.77 0.70 -10.28
N TYR A 16 -16.75 0.09 -10.82
CA TYR A 16 -15.44 0.02 -10.16
C TYR A 16 -14.59 1.27 -10.45
N GLY A 17 -13.61 1.58 -9.59
CA GLY A 17 -12.84 2.83 -9.65
C GLY A 17 -12.27 3.17 -11.02
N GLY A 18 -11.63 2.23 -11.73
CA GLY A 18 -11.09 2.45 -13.06
C GLY A 18 -12.14 2.73 -14.15
N MET A 19 -13.38 2.22 -14.00
CA MET A 19 -14.49 2.55 -14.88
C MET A 19 -14.96 3.98 -14.62
N ILE A 20 -15.11 4.38 -13.36
CA ILE A 20 -15.52 5.72 -12.96
C ILE A 20 -14.48 6.75 -13.44
N TYR A 21 -13.19 6.51 -13.24
CA TYR A 21 -12.12 7.40 -13.71
C TYR A 21 -12.18 7.61 -15.22
N ARG A 22 -12.41 6.55 -15.98
CA ARG A 22 -12.53 6.62 -17.43
C ARG A 22 -13.77 7.39 -17.85
N ASP A 23 -14.93 7.08 -17.27
CA ASP A 23 -16.19 7.72 -17.60
C ASP A 23 -16.12 9.23 -17.31
N VAL A 24 -15.47 9.65 -16.21
CA VAL A 24 -15.19 11.08 -15.94
C VAL A 24 -14.27 11.66 -17.01
N ALA A 25 -13.12 11.05 -17.27
CA ALA A 25 -12.14 11.57 -18.23
C ALA A 25 -12.67 11.64 -19.67
N GLU A 26 -13.56 10.73 -20.07
CA GLU A 26 -14.23 10.72 -21.38
C GLU A 26 -15.40 11.72 -21.47
N SER A 27 -15.98 12.12 -20.33
CA SER A 27 -17.07 13.11 -20.28
C SER A 27 -16.60 14.56 -20.34
N LEU A 28 -15.30 14.81 -20.23
CA LEU A 28 -14.73 16.16 -20.28
C LEU A 28 -14.65 16.63 -21.73
N ASP A 29 -15.29 17.76 -22.03
CA ASP A 29 -15.22 18.43 -23.30
C ASP A 29 -14.35 19.69 -23.18
N PRO A 30 -13.16 19.73 -23.80
CA PRO A 30 -12.26 20.88 -23.71
C PRO A 30 -12.87 22.20 -24.24
N GLU A 31 -13.83 22.09 -25.15
CA GLU A 31 -14.48 23.27 -25.79
C GLU A 31 -15.68 23.78 -24.97
N ARG A 32 -16.12 23.04 -23.97
CA ARG A 32 -17.30 23.36 -23.18
C ARG A 32 -17.01 23.44 -21.70
N ALA A 33 -17.30 24.59 -21.10
CA ALA A 33 -17.24 24.72 -19.65
C ALA A 33 -18.28 23.79 -18.99
N ASP A 34 -17.79 22.91 -18.11
CA ASP A 34 -18.65 21.98 -17.39
C ASP A 34 -19.20 22.66 -16.12
N GLU A 35 -20.51 22.72 -16.01
CA GLU A 35 -21.21 23.34 -14.88
C GLU A 35 -20.85 22.69 -13.54
N ARG A 36 -20.42 21.41 -13.53
CA ARG A 36 -19.94 20.71 -12.33
C ARG A 36 -18.75 21.41 -11.68
N PHE A 37 -17.96 22.15 -12.45
CA PHE A 37 -16.74 22.83 -11.98
C PHE A 37 -16.90 24.34 -11.89
N ALA A 38 -18.02 24.90 -12.39
CA ALA A 38 -18.25 26.32 -12.42
C ALA A 38 -18.26 26.98 -11.03
N GLY A 39 -17.60 28.13 -10.90
CA GLY A 39 -17.53 28.90 -9.65
C GLY A 39 -16.69 28.22 -8.54
N ARG A 40 -15.90 27.19 -8.86
CA ARG A 40 -15.01 26.47 -7.91
C ARG A 40 -13.57 26.64 -8.34
N THR A 41 -12.67 26.55 -7.36
CA THR A 41 -11.22 26.41 -7.58
C THR A 41 -10.78 25.06 -7.01
N PHE A 42 -10.05 24.30 -7.82
CA PHE A 42 -9.54 22.99 -7.44
C PHE A 42 -8.04 23.08 -7.21
N CYS A 43 -7.60 22.84 -5.98
CA CYS A 43 -6.19 22.84 -5.61
C CYS A 43 -5.68 21.39 -5.56
N PHE A 44 -4.69 21.08 -6.39
CA PHE A 44 -4.01 19.78 -6.44
C PHE A 44 -2.67 19.90 -5.74
N VAL A 45 -2.52 19.20 -4.63
CA VAL A 45 -1.34 19.33 -3.74
C VAL A 45 -0.66 17.98 -3.55
N GLY A 46 0.65 17.91 -3.72
CA GLY A 46 1.47 16.74 -3.39
C GLY A 46 1.35 15.53 -4.32
N PHE A 47 0.76 15.68 -5.50
CA PHE A 47 0.70 14.60 -6.50
C PHE A 47 2.08 14.36 -7.12
N ASN A 48 2.39 13.10 -7.46
CA ASN A 48 3.62 12.72 -8.12
C ASN A 48 3.32 12.00 -9.45
N ALA A 49 3.23 10.67 -9.46
CA ALA A 49 2.85 9.93 -10.66
C ALA A 49 1.35 10.07 -10.94
N LEU A 50 1.00 10.53 -12.14
CA LEU A 50 -0.39 10.68 -12.59
C LEU A 50 -0.73 9.64 -13.64
N ASN A 51 -1.89 9.00 -13.51
CA ASN A 51 -2.46 8.18 -14.57
C ASN A 51 -3.07 9.03 -15.69
N GLU A 52 -3.43 8.43 -16.83
CA GLU A 52 -3.93 9.17 -17.99
C GLU A 52 -5.29 9.84 -17.75
N CYS A 53 -6.14 9.29 -16.90
CA CYS A 53 -7.43 9.90 -16.56
C CYS A 53 -7.21 11.15 -15.69
N GLU A 54 -6.30 11.09 -14.73
CA GLU A 54 -5.91 12.25 -13.91
C GLU A 54 -5.27 13.33 -14.77
N LYS A 55 -4.38 12.98 -15.69
CA LYS A 55 -3.76 13.93 -16.60
C LYS A 55 -4.79 14.64 -17.51
N ARG A 56 -5.83 13.96 -17.94
CA ARG A 56 -6.92 14.56 -18.71
C ARG A 56 -7.74 15.51 -17.85
N LEU A 57 -8.14 15.08 -16.66
CA LEU A 57 -8.89 15.92 -15.73
C LEU A 57 -8.10 17.18 -15.35
N PHE A 58 -6.83 17.02 -14.96
CA PHE A 58 -5.98 18.16 -14.59
C PHE A 58 -5.74 19.11 -15.76
N GLY A 59 -5.54 18.57 -16.96
CA GLY A 59 -5.43 19.37 -18.19
C GLY A 59 -6.68 20.21 -18.43
N TYR A 60 -7.84 19.59 -18.39
CA TYR A 60 -9.12 20.26 -18.52
C TYR A 60 -9.31 21.39 -17.49
N LEU A 61 -9.05 21.11 -16.20
CA LEU A 61 -9.20 22.09 -15.12
C LEU A 61 -8.18 23.23 -15.21
N LYS A 62 -6.99 22.97 -15.75
CA LYS A 62 -6.02 24.01 -16.08
C LYS A 62 -6.51 24.92 -17.22
N GLU A 63 -6.94 24.33 -18.33
CA GLU A 63 -7.40 25.05 -19.52
C GLU A 63 -8.63 25.92 -19.23
N THR A 64 -9.52 25.43 -18.38
CA THR A 64 -10.69 26.19 -17.90
C THR A 64 -10.36 27.21 -16.80
N GLY A 65 -9.11 27.28 -16.34
CA GLY A 65 -8.64 28.28 -15.38
C GLY A 65 -9.07 28.03 -13.93
N VAL A 66 -9.70 26.89 -13.63
CA VAL A 66 -10.19 26.56 -12.28
C VAL A 66 -9.23 25.63 -11.50
N GLY A 67 -8.23 25.06 -12.16
CA GLY A 67 -7.18 24.23 -11.52
C GLY A 67 -6.01 25.05 -11.00
N ARG A 68 -5.51 24.70 -9.83
CA ARG A 68 -4.27 25.21 -9.21
C ARG A 68 -3.42 24.05 -8.80
N PHE A 69 -2.09 24.12 -9.05
CA PHE A 69 -1.17 23.00 -8.91
C PHE A 69 -0.01 23.35 -8.00
N TYR A 70 0.16 22.56 -6.95
CA TYR A 70 1.18 22.73 -5.91
C TYR A 70 1.93 21.41 -5.78
N TRP A 71 3.21 21.41 -6.18
CA TRP A 71 4.02 20.20 -6.21
C TRP A 71 4.95 20.17 -5.01
N ASP A 72 5.02 19.02 -4.35
CA ASP A 72 5.96 18.77 -3.27
C ASP A 72 7.19 18.03 -3.83
N TYR A 73 8.32 18.72 -3.84
CA TYR A 73 9.60 18.17 -4.32
C TYR A 73 10.77 18.92 -3.70
N ASP A 74 11.93 18.27 -3.68
CA ASP A 74 13.20 18.91 -3.33
C ASP A 74 13.97 19.27 -4.61
N ASN A 75 14.61 20.43 -4.59
CA ASN A 75 15.37 20.95 -5.71
C ASN A 75 16.53 20.03 -6.14
N TYR A 76 17.12 19.30 -5.19
CA TYR A 76 18.15 18.31 -5.50
C TYR A 76 17.68 17.28 -6.51
N PHE A 77 16.48 16.72 -6.33
CA PHE A 77 15.90 15.75 -7.24
C PHE A 77 15.28 16.37 -8.50
N TYR A 78 14.75 17.58 -8.37
CA TYR A 78 14.08 18.25 -9.48
C TYR A 78 15.05 18.77 -10.55
N ARG A 79 16.19 19.37 -10.14
CA ARG A 79 17.15 20.02 -11.04
C ARG A 79 18.01 19.04 -11.81
N SER A 80 18.26 17.84 -11.30
CA SER A 80 19.06 16.83 -11.95
C SER A 80 18.20 15.91 -12.83
N GLU A 81 18.50 15.84 -14.11
CA GLU A 81 17.81 14.94 -15.05
C GLU A 81 18.12 13.46 -14.77
N ASP A 82 19.28 13.18 -14.20
CA ASP A 82 19.73 11.82 -13.83
C ASP A 82 18.98 11.28 -12.60
N GLN A 83 18.33 12.15 -11.83
CA GLN A 83 17.56 11.76 -10.66
C GLN A 83 16.16 11.30 -11.03
N GLU A 84 15.92 9.99 -10.95
CA GLU A 84 14.65 9.38 -11.29
C GLU A 84 13.48 9.88 -10.41
N ALA A 85 13.74 10.16 -9.13
CA ALA A 85 12.76 10.70 -8.19
C ALA A 85 12.08 12.00 -8.65
N GLY A 86 12.81 12.85 -9.40
CA GLY A 86 12.27 14.08 -9.99
C GLY A 86 11.51 13.90 -11.30
N ARG A 87 11.52 12.72 -11.92
CA ARG A 87 11.02 12.48 -13.29
C ARG A 87 9.56 12.87 -13.50
N PHE A 88 8.69 12.44 -12.61
CA PHE A 88 7.25 12.73 -12.73
C PHE A 88 6.96 14.20 -12.45
N ILE A 89 7.59 14.77 -11.41
CA ILE A 89 7.42 16.17 -11.05
C ILE A 89 7.86 17.09 -12.19
N ARG A 90 9.03 16.87 -12.80
CA ARG A 90 9.48 17.66 -13.97
C ARG A 90 8.43 17.68 -15.09
N ARG A 91 7.84 16.51 -15.40
CA ARG A 91 6.78 16.40 -16.41
C ARG A 91 5.50 17.12 -16.00
N ASN A 92 5.13 17.00 -14.73
CA ASN A 92 3.92 17.63 -14.22
C ASN A 92 4.05 19.16 -14.21
N VAL A 93 5.17 19.69 -13.71
CA VAL A 93 5.45 21.13 -13.72
C VAL A 93 5.48 21.67 -15.15
N ALA A 94 6.14 20.98 -16.09
CA ALA A 94 6.17 21.38 -17.50
C ALA A 94 4.76 21.41 -18.12
N ARG A 95 3.88 20.51 -17.74
CA ARG A 95 2.53 20.40 -18.31
C ARG A 95 1.51 21.30 -17.61
N PHE A 96 1.51 21.33 -16.29
CA PHE A 96 0.47 21.98 -15.50
C PHE A 96 0.91 23.31 -14.87
N GLY A 97 2.21 23.59 -14.82
CA GLY A 97 2.79 24.71 -14.08
C GLY A 97 2.94 24.41 -12.60
N ASP A 98 3.41 25.40 -11.85
CA ASP A 98 3.52 25.36 -10.39
C ASP A 98 3.02 26.69 -9.83
N ASP A 99 1.95 26.66 -9.05
CA ASP A 99 1.34 27.85 -8.47
C ASP A 99 2.08 28.36 -7.20
N ALA A 100 3.17 27.68 -6.78
CA ALA A 100 4.06 28.11 -5.73
C ALA A 100 5.55 28.11 -6.17
N PRO A 101 5.95 28.83 -7.22
CA PRO A 101 7.27 28.71 -7.83
C PRO A 101 8.41 29.29 -6.95
N GLY A 102 8.12 30.05 -5.93
CA GLY A 102 9.12 30.69 -5.04
C GLY A 102 9.32 29.97 -3.71
N PHE A 103 8.73 28.82 -3.50
CA PHE A 103 8.86 28.07 -2.25
C PHE A 103 10.25 27.42 -2.16
N GLU A 104 10.93 27.62 -1.00
CA GLU A 104 12.23 26.98 -0.76
C GLU A 104 12.06 25.46 -0.60
N ARG A 105 12.84 24.70 -1.38
CA ARG A 105 12.76 23.25 -1.47
C ARG A 105 14.15 22.58 -1.45
N ASP A 106 15.00 23.01 -0.54
CA ASP A 106 16.40 22.56 -0.42
C ASP A 106 16.65 21.79 0.90
N ASN A 107 15.67 21.00 1.34
CA ASN A 107 15.75 20.24 2.58
C ASN A 107 16.69 19.03 2.48
N PHE A 108 16.84 18.44 1.29
CA PHE A 108 17.65 17.25 1.11
C PHE A 108 19.14 17.50 1.38
N VAL A 109 19.64 18.67 1.04
CA VAL A 109 21.06 19.04 1.25
C VAL A 109 21.39 19.48 2.67
N GLN A 110 20.39 19.64 3.53
CA GLN A 110 20.60 19.96 4.93
C GLN A 110 21.27 18.80 5.68
N ALA A 111 22.01 19.12 6.74
CA ALA A 111 22.67 18.11 7.57
C ALA A 111 21.66 17.14 8.19
N LYS A 112 21.96 15.85 8.11
CA LYS A 112 21.16 14.76 8.68
C LYS A 112 22.03 13.89 9.57
N ARG A 113 21.44 13.34 10.63
CA ARG A 113 22.07 12.25 11.37
C ARG A 113 21.70 10.94 10.70
N ILE A 114 22.69 10.23 10.18
CA ILE A 114 22.53 8.92 9.57
C ILE A 114 23.39 7.94 10.34
N GLU A 115 22.79 6.84 10.80
CA GLU A 115 23.46 5.77 11.51
C GLU A 115 23.21 4.46 10.79
N ALA A 116 24.28 3.69 10.57
CA ALA A 116 24.20 2.38 9.92
C ALA A 116 24.60 1.30 10.93
N ILE A 117 23.67 0.38 11.20
CA ILE A 117 23.87 -0.71 12.16
C ILE A 117 23.96 -2.03 11.38
N SER A 118 25.11 -2.71 11.49
CA SER A 118 25.29 -4.03 10.91
C SER A 118 24.94 -5.13 11.91
N THR A 119 24.18 -6.11 11.45
CA THR A 119 23.78 -7.27 12.26
C THR A 119 24.05 -8.58 11.50
N PRO A 120 24.36 -9.69 12.19
CA PRO A 120 24.69 -10.95 11.54
C PRO A 120 23.47 -11.73 11.00
N SER A 121 22.25 -11.29 11.27
CA SER A 121 21.02 -11.93 10.75
C SER A 121 19.82 -10.99 10.78
N ASP A 122 18.80 -11.31 9.97
CA ASP A 122 17.55 -10.54 9.86
C ASP A 122 16.81 -10.46 11.20
N ILE A 123 16.79 -11.55 11.96
CA ILE A 123 16.18 -11.56 13.30
C ILE A 123 16.92 -10.63 14.27
N LEU A 124 18.24 -10.58 14.19
CA LEU A 124 19.02 -9.63 15.00
C LEU A 124 18.85 -8.20 14.53
N GLN A 125 18.60 -7.97 13.24
CA GLN A 125 18.20 -6.67 12.72
C GLN A 125 16.89 -6.20 13.35
N CYS A 126 15.87 -7.06 13.41
CA CYS A 126 14.61 -6.75 14.07
C CYS A 126 14.81 -6.45 15.58
N LYS A 127 15.70 -7.20 16.26
CA LYS A 127 16.03 -6.92 17.67
C LYS A 127 16.85 -5.65 17.88
N ALA A 128 17.67 -5.25 16.91
CA ALA A 128 18.37 -3.96 16.97
C ALA A 128 17.36 -2.80 16.91
N LEU A 129 16.30 -2.92 16.10
CA LEU A 129 15.20 -1.96 16.07
C LEU A 129 14.57 -1.72 17.45
N TYR A 130 14.40 -2.78 18.26
CA TYR A 130 13.91 -2.63 19.63
C TYR A 130 14.73 -1.61 20.43
N ARG A 131 16.06 -1.70 20.35
CA ARG A 131 16.97 -0.80 21.08
C ARG A 131 16.86 0.64 20.60
N GLU A 132 16.71 0.82 19.30
CA GLU A 132 16.55 2.17 18.71
C GLU A 132 15.24 2.81 19.15
N LEU A 133 14.13 2.08 19.09
CA LEU A 133 12.83 2.56 19.56
C LEU A 133 12.82 2.82 21.07
N GLU A 134 13.45 1.96 21.85
CA GLU A 134 13.62 2.15 23.30
C GLU A 134 14.46 3.40 23.60
N ALA A 135 15.52 3.65 22.82
CA ALA A 135 16.35 4.83 22.98
C ALA A 135 15.56 6.12 22.69
N ILE A 136 14.77 6.13 21.61
CA ILE A 136 13.87 7.24 21.28
C ILE A 136 12.88 7.49 22.42
N TYR A 137 12.26 6.42 22.93
CA TYR A 137 11.31 6.52 24.03
C TYR A 137 11.95 7.07 25.31
N ARG A 138 13.16 6.62 25.64
CA ARG A 138 13.91 7.13 26.82
C ARG A 138 14.28 8.61 26.70
N GLU A 139 14.61 9.06 25.48
CA GLU A 139 15.00 10.43 25.21
C GLU A 139 13.80 11.38 25.18
N GLN A 140 12.70 10.98 24.55
CA GLN A 140 11.55 11.85 24.26
C GLN A 140 10.33 11.58 25.16
N GLY A 141 10.28 10.42 25.83
CA GLY A 141 9.13 9.96 26.61
C GLY A 141 7.98 9.37 25.80
N PHE A 142 8.10 9.33 24.46
CA PHE A 142 7.13 8.77 23.53
C PHE A 142 7.79 8.36 22.21
N VAL A 143 7.12 7.52 21.47
CA VAL A 143 7.38 7.24 20.04
C VAL A 143 6.08 7.56 19.31
N ASP A 144 6.11 8.47 18.36
CA ASP A 144 4.91 9.02 17.75
C ASP A 144 4.85 8.80 16.22
N LYS A 145 3.86 9.46 15.59
CA LYS A 145 3.61 9.40 14.15
C LYS A 145 4.75 9.94 13.27
N GLU A 146 5.73 10.61 13.82
CA GLU A 146 6.91 11.11 13.10
C GLU A 146 8.00 10.03 12.98
N THR A 147 7.83 8.92 13.70
CA THR A 147 8.72 7.75 13.62
C THR A 147 8.17 6.72 12.64
N ALA A 148 8.93 6.41 11.61
CA ALA A 148 8.57 5.39 10.61
C ALA A 148 9.59 4.25 10.58
N VAL A 149 9.09 3.02 10.59
CA VAL A 149 9.88 1.81 10.36
C VAL A 149 9.58 1.32 8.95
N VAL A 150 10.60 1.35 8.08
CA VAL A 150 10.47 0.96 6.68
C VAL A 150 11.11 -0.41 6.47
N LEU A 151 10.33 -1.39 6.02
CA LEU A 151 10.79 -2.73 5.71
C LEU A 151 11.09 -2.85 4.22
N THR A 152 12.32 -3.19 3.86
CA THR A 152 12.70 -3.52 2.49
C THR A 152 12.37 -4.97 2.13
N ASP A 153 12.26 -5.84 3.15
CA ASP A 153 11.80 -7.22 3.06
C ASP A 153 10.51 -7.36 3.88
N GLU A 154 9.39 -7.54 3.18
CA GLU A 154 8.06 -7.67 3.80
C GLU A 154 7.91 -8.91 4.68
N SER A 155 8.72 -9.94 4.47
CA SER A 155 8.72 -11.16 5.29
C SER A 155 9.10 -10.91 6.75
N LEU A 156 9.81 -9.79 7.02
CA LEU A 156 10.21 -9.38 8.35
C LEU A 156 9.09 -8.68 9.15
N LEU A 157 7.91 -8.49 8.58
CA LEU A 157 6.80 -7.81 9.27
C LEU A 157 6.51 -8.42 10.65
N LEU A 158 6.31 -9.73 10.74
CA LEU A 158 6.00 -10.39 12.03
C LEU A 158 7.17 -10.31 13.02
N PRO A 159 8.42 -10.64 12.65
CA PRO A 159 9.57 -10.43 13.51
C PRO A 159 9.71 -9.00 14.04
N VAL A 160 9.45 -8.00 13.18
CA VAL A 160 9.46 -6.59 13.56
C VAL A 160 8.36 -6.29 14.57
N LEU A 161 7.11 -6.69 14.31
CA LEU A 161 6.00 -6.47 15.24
C LEU A 161 6.25 -7.07 16.62
N HIS A 162 6.88 -8.26 16.68
CA HIS A 162 7.30 -8.89 17.93
C HIS A 162 8.51 -8.22 18.59
N SER A 163 9.21 -7.36 17.89
CA SER A 163 10.39 -6.65 18.37
C SER A 163 10.10 -5.19 18.74
N ILE A 164 8.83 -4.76 18.75
CA ILE A 164 8.45 -3.43 19.16
C ILE A 164 8.32 -3.36 20.68
N PRO A 165 8.92 -2.35 21.35
CA PRO A 165 8.78 -2.17 22.79
C PRO A 165 7.32 -1.98 23.22
N PRO A 166 6.89 -2.51 24.38
CA PRO A 166 5.51 -2.33 24.88
C PRO A 166 5.12 -0.87 25.11
N GLU A 167 6.10 -0.02 25.32
CA GLU A 167 5.94 1.42 25.54
C GLU A 167 5.44 2.15 24.29
N VAL A 168 5.61 1.56 23.10
CA VAL A 168 5.08 2.08 21.84
C VAL A 168 3.58 1.74 21.78
N GLY A 169 2.74 2.67 22.21
CA GLY A 169 1.32 2.41 22.46
C GLY A 169 0.45 2.22 21.22
N GLN A 170 0.77 2.86 20.10
CA GLN A 170 -0.03 2.80 18.86
C GLN A 170 0.86 2.55 17.64
N LEU A 171 0.42 1.63 16.80
CA LEU A 171 1.08 1.28 15.55
C LEU A 171 0.12 1.43 14.39
N ASN A 172 0.62 1.97 13.29
CA ASN A 172 -0.07 1.92 12.01
C ASN A 172 0.73 1.03 11.06
N VAL A 173 0.16 -0.13 10.68
CA VAL A 173 0.77 -1.06 9.74
C VAL A 173 0.09 -0.88 8.39
N THR A 174 0.84 -0.40 7.39
CA THR A 174 0.33 -0.18 6.03
C THR A 174 0.58 -1.35 5.08
N MET A 175 1.30 -2.37 5.54
CA MET A 175 1.64 -3.57 4.77
C MET A 175 0.56 -4.63 4.93
N GLY A 176 0.23 -5.34 3.82
CA GLY A 176 -0.62 -6.52 3.86
C GLY A 176 0.12 -7.75 4.37
N TYR A 177 -0.59 -8.63 5.10
CA TYR A 177 -0.07 -9.94 5.45
C TYR A 177 -0.59 -10.97 4.43
N PRO A 178 0.29 -11.72 3.72
CA PRO A 178 -0.15 -12.66 2.70
C PRO A 178 -1.05 -13.76 3.27
N LEU A 179 -2.23 -13.94 2.66
CA LEU A 179 -3.22 -14.93 3.10
C LEU A 179 -2.63 -16.35 3.16
N VAL A 180 -1.69 -16.67 2.26
CA VAL A 180 -1.00 -17.97 2.19
C VAL A 180 -0.31 -18.37 3.50
N HIS A 181 0.08 -17.41 4.33
CA HIS A 181 0.72 -17.67 5.63
C HIS A 181 -0.27 -17.73 6.80
N THR A 182 -1.57 -17.67 6.52
CA THR A 182 -2.59 -17.69 7.57
C THR A 182 -3.11 -19.10 7.85
N VAL A 183 -3.50 -19.33 9.11
CA VAL A 183 -4.10 -20.61 9.54
C VAL A 183 -5.35 -20.98 8.73
N PRO A 184 -6.28 -20.06 8.40
CA PRO A 184 -7.42 -20.38 7.54
C PRO A 184 -7.04 -20.88 6.15
N TYR A 185 -5.98 -20.29 5.54
CA TYR A 185 -5.51 -20.73 4.23
C TYR A 185 -4.97 -22.16 4.28
N LEU A 186 -4.18 -22.48 5.29
CA LEU A 186 -3.66 -23.84 5.50
C LEU A 186 -4.79 -24.89 5.63
N LEU A 187 -5.91 -24.53 6.27
CA LEU A 187 -7.08 -25.41 6.34
C LEU A 187 -7.66 -25.67 4.94
N LEU A 188 -7.85 -24.61 4.15
CA LEU A 188 -8.37 -24.73 2.79
C LEU A 188 -7.44 -25.55 1.90
N GLU A 189 -6.14 -25.33 1.99
CA GLU A 189 -5.14 -26.09 1.25
C GLU A 189 -5.20 -27.59 1.63
N ARG A 190 -5.26 -27.91 2.93
CA ARG A 190 -5.41 -29.31 3.40
C ARG A 190 -6.70 -29.98 2.89
N LEU A 191 -7.81 -29.26 2.89
CA LEU A 191 -9.08 -29.74 2.33
C LEU A 191 -8.99 -30.00 0.83
N LEU A 192 -8.36 -29.10 0.07
CA LEU A 192 -8.16 -29.26 -1.36
C LEU A 192 -7.22 -30.44 -1.66
N MET A 193 -6.12 -30.60 -0.92
CA MET A 193 -5.20 -31.73 -1.05
C MET A 193 -5.91 -33.06 -0.75
N LEU A 194 -6.67 -33.12 0.33
CA LEU A 194 -7.44 -34.30 0.69
C LEU A 194 -8.37 -34.75 -0.47
N GLN A 195 -9.05 -33.81 -1.12
CA GLN A 195 -9.93 -34.09 -2.24
C GLN A 195 -9.16 -34.44 -3.52
N SER A 196 -8.03 -33.81 -3.78
CA SER A 196 -7.23 -34.06 -4.99
C SER A 196 -6.51 -35.40 -4.97
N HIS A 197 -6.20 -35.92 -3.79
CA HIS A 197 -5.49 -37.19 -3.61
C HIS A 197 -6.41 -38.40 -3.42
N VAL A 198 -7.72 -38.27 -3.62
CA VAL A 198 -8.67 -39.39 -3.58
C VAL A 198 -8.30 -40.39 -4.66
N ARG A 199 -8.10 -41.65 -4.30
CA ARG A 199 -7.87 -42.78 -5.21
C ARG A 199 -8.87 -43.89 -4.91
N GLU A 200 -9.54 -44.35 -5.94
CA GLU A 200 -10.54 -45.46 -5.82
C GLU A 200 -11.60 -45.25 -4.71
N GLY A 201 -11.96 -43.97 -4.46
CA GLY A 201 -12.92 -43.59 -3.43
C GLY A 201 -12.34 -43.54 -2.00
N HIS A 202 -11.02 -43.71 -1.82
CA HIS A 202 -10.35 -43.64 -0.54
C HIS A 202 -9.47 -42.39 -0.39
N PHE A 203 -9.48 -41.84 0.80
CA PHE A 203 -8.59 -40.74 1.17
C PHE A 203 -7.20 -41.23 1.57
N SER A 204 -6.17 -40.41 1.29
CA SER A 204 -4.83 -40.68 1.78
C SER A 204 -4.77 -40.53 3.32
N HIS A 205 -4.22 -41.52 4.00
CA HIS A 205 -4.02 -41.49 5.44
C HIS A 205 -3.24 -40.24 5.90
N THR A 206 -2.18 -39.86 5.19
CA THR A 206 -1.37 -38.69 5.51
C THR A 206 -2.14 -37.39 5.41
N ASP A 207 -3.03 -37.26 4.41
CA ASP A 207 -3.84 -36.07 4.24
C ASP A 207 -4.94 -35.95 5.29
N VAL A 208 -5.55 -37.11 5.67
CA VAL A 208 -6.52 -37.18 6.77
C VAL A 208 -5.88 -36.76 8.08
N LEU A 209 -4.72 -37.33 8.44
CA LEU A 209 -4.00 -36.94 9.66
C LEU A 209 -3.58 -35.46 9.64
N GLY A 210 -3.10 -34.97 8.50
CA GLY A 210 -2.76 -33.56 8.32
C GLY A 210 -3.94 -32.63 8.55
N LEU A 211 -5.14 -33.02 8.13
CA LEU A 211 -6.36 -32.25 8.36
C LEU A 211 -6.82 -32.33 9.82
N LEU A 212 -6.83 -33.52 10.43
CA LEU A 212 -7.27 -33.74 11.82
C LEU A 212 -6.37 -33.02 12.82
N SER A 213 -5.06 -32.94 12.55
CA SER A 213 -4.10 -32.20 13.39
C SER A 213 -4.14 -30.69 13.20
N HIS A 214 -4.91 -30.17 12.22
CA HIS A 214 -5.02 -28.74 12.01
C HIS A 214 -5.69 -28.04 13.20
N PRO A 215 -5.17 -26.87 13.69
CA PRO A 215 -5.66 -26.22 14.93
C PRO A 215 -7.18 -25.98 14.96
N TYR A 216 -7.79 -25.61 13.84
CA TYR A 216 -9.24 -25.37 13.75
C TYR A 216 -10.07 -26.66 13.80
N VAL A 217 -9.53 -27.77 13.38
CA VAL A 217 -10.18 -29.08 13.42
C VAL A 217 -9.98 -29.71 14.80
N ALA A 218 -8.74 -29.81 15.25
CA ALA A 218 -8.39 -30.37 16.55
C ALA A 218 -9.07 -29.63 17.72
N GLY A 219 -9.20 -28.31 17.65
CA GLY A 219 -9.89 -27.51 18.67
C GLY A 219 -11.40 -27.74 18.75
N ARG A 220 -12.06 -28.15 17.63
CA ARG A 220 -13.51 -28.42 17.58
C ARG A 220 -13.86 -29.89 17.75
N ALA A 221 -13.06 -30.76 17.23
CA ALA A 221 -13.32 -32.22 17.24
C ALA A 221 -12.95 -32.88 18.59
N GLY A 222 -12.29 -32.17 19.50
CA GLY A 222 -12.00 -32.62 20.85
C GLY A 222 -11.25 -33.97 20.90
N GLU A 223 -11.70 -34.87 21.79
CA GLU A 223 -11.10 -36.19 21.98
C GLU A 223 -11.24 -37.10 20.74
N ALA A 224 -12.36 -37.01 19.98
CA ALA A 224 -12.60 -37.85 18.83
C ALA A 224 -11.55 -37.68 17.71
N ALA A 225 -10.98 -36.49 17.52
CA ALA A 225 -9.92 -36.26 16.56
C ALA A 225 -8.56 -36.81 17.06
N ARG A 226 -8.38 -36.96 18.38
CA ARG A 226 -7.13 -37.50 18.99
C ARG A 226 -7.11 -39.02 18.96
N GLU A 227 -8.27 -39.68 18.97
CA GLU A 227 -8.34 -41.16 18.91
C GLU A 227 -8.06 -41.70 17.49
N VAL A 228 -8.19 -40.88 16.46
CA VAL A 228 -7.99 -41.27 15.05
C VAL A 228 -6.59 -40.82 14.55
N ALA A 229 -5.94 -39.92 15.21
CA ALA A 229 -4.59 -39.42 14.86
C ALA A 229 -3.50 -40.23 15.59
#